data_dbcf4f4302917f372da594db81dd1f56
#
_entry.id   dbcf4f4302917f372da594db81dd1f56
#
_cell.length_a   1.000
_cell.length_b   1.000
_cell.length_c   1.000
_cell.angle_alpha   90.00
_cell.angle_beta   90.00
_cell.angle_gamma   90.00
#
_symmetry.space_group_name_H-M   'P 1'
#
loop_
_entity.id
_entity.type
_entity.pdbx_description
1 polymer ?
#
loop_
_entity_poly.entity_id
_entity_poly.type
_entity_poly.pdbx_seq_one_letter_code
_entity_poly.pdbx_strand_id
1 'polypeptide(L)'
;MVVDQTEPRRRLSAEDRRTAILEAAREVFARRGFHGGLTSEIASVAGCSEPMLYKHFPSKQALFAAVLVDATTQLKQRIHTMLDGCDNGLEQMVMMVGDLSHDPVMIEVSRLRMLAITLADDPVIKRALAQSVTEMRRRVVSSVTHMQEMGTARSDIDADQIGWLWLGFVLAAGFRMALEGPEVADQLPKIPQTLLALLQTNPQEVDG
;
A
#
# COMPACT_ATOMS: atom_id res chain seq x y z
N MET A 1 2.84 -53.11 -13.53
CA MET A 1 3.85 -52.60 -12.60
C MET A 1 3.83 -51.07 -12.72
N VAL A 2 2.98 -50.44 -11.91
CA VAL A 2 2.80 -48.98 -11.90
C VAL A 2 3.84 -48.43 -10.92
N VAL A 3 4.82 -47.72 -11.46
CA VAL A 3 5.83 -47.04 -10.64
C VAL A 3 5.18 -45.74 -10.14
N ASP A 4 4.82 -45.75 -8.85
CA ASP A 4 4.41 -44.56 -8.10
C ASP A 4 5.63 -43.64 -7.92
N GLN A 5 5.76 -42.62 -8.79
CA GLN A 5 6.74 -41.56 -8.66
C GLN A 5 6.12 -40.43 -7.85
N THR A 6 5.98 -40.64 -6.55
CA THR A 6 5.80 -39.55 -5.61
C THR A 6 7.16 -38.87 -5.42
N GLU A 7 7.43 -37.82 -6.20
CA GLU A 7 8.57 -36.94 -5.96
C GLU A 7 8.50 -36.41 -4.51
N PRO A 8 9.61 -36.46 -3.74
CA PRO A 8 9.63 -35.94 -2.38
C PRO A 8 9.33 -34.44 -2.44
N ARG A 9 8.21 -34.00 -1.85
CA ARG A 9 7.86 -32.57 -1.68
C ARG A 9 9.09 -31.86 -1.08
N ARG A 10 9.76 -31.06 -1.91
CA ARG A 10 10.94 -30.26 -1.51
C ARG A 10 10.54 -29.43 -0.28
N ARG A 11 11.23 -29.63 0.83
CA ARG A 11 11.00 -28.85 2.05
C ARG A 11 11.28 -27.37 1.74
N LEU A 12 10.24 -26.54 1.82
CA LEU A 12 10.39 -25.09 1.69
C LEU A 12 11.37 -24.55 2.73
N SER A 13 12.18 -23.57 2.35
CA SER A 13 13.01 -22.83 3.31
C SER A 13 12.11 -22.11 4.34
N ALA A 14 12.68 -21.62 5.44
CA ALA A 14 11.95 -20.86 6.43
C ALA A 14 11.39 -19.56 5.82
N GLU A 15 12.13 -18.94 4.90
CA GLU A 15 11.73 -17.72 4.18
C GLU A 15 10.60 -17.99 3.18
N ASP A 16 10.73 -19.03 2.34
CA ASP A 16 9.66 -19.44 1.42
C ASP A 16 8.38 -19.78 2.20
N ARG A 17 8.51 -20.42 3.35
CA ARG A 17 7.38 -20.74 4.22
C ARG A 17 6.72 -19.49 4.78
N ARG A 18 7.51 -18.52 5.22
CA ARG A 18 7.02 -17.23 5.70
C ARG A 18 6.26 -16.48 4.61
N THR A 19 6.80 -16.44 3.40
CA THR A 19 6.16 -15.82 2.22
C THR A 19 4.84 -16.50 1.90
N ALA A 20 4.80 -17.84 1.83
CA ALA A 20 3.57 -18.58 1.57
C ALA A 20 2.47 -18.32 2.63
N ILE A 21 2.85 -18.15 3.91
CA ILE A 21 1.90 -17.80 4.97
C ILE A 21 1.38 -16.36 4.78
N LEU A 22 2.22 -15.40 4.40
CA LEU A 22 1.81 -14.02 4.14
C LEU A 22 0.83 -13.93 2.96
N GLU A 23 1.10 -14.63 1.87
CA GLU A 23 0.22 -14.69 0.69
C GLU A 23 -1.15 -15.30 1.05
N ALA A 24 -1.14 -16.44 1.75
CA ALA A 24 -2.37 -17.08 2.22
C ALA A 24 -3.17 -16.17 3.17
N ALA A 25 -2.48 -15.50 4.10
CA ALA A 25 -3.12 -14.58 5.05
C ALA A 25 -3.74 -13.36 4.34
N ARG A 26 -3.05 -12.83 3.35
CA ARG A 26 -3.53 -11.75 2.49
C ARG A 26 -4.85 -12.13 1.82
N GLU A 27 -4.90 -13.28 1.17
CA GLU A 27 -6.10 -13.79 0.50
C GLU A 27 -7.27 -13.98 1.49
N VAL A 28 -7.00 -14.62 2.63
CA VAL A 28 -8.04 -14.91 3.64
C VAL A 28 -8.56 -13.63 4.28
N PHE A 29 -7.68 -12.69 4.67
CA PHE A 29 -8.10 -11.42 5.23
C PHE A 29 -8.85 -10.54 4.22
N ALA A 30 -8.48 -10.55 2.95
CA ALA A 30 -9.21 -9.84 1.90
C ALA A 30 -10.65 -10.35 1.73
N ARG A 31 -10.88 -11.66 1.83
CA ARG A 31 -12.21 -12.27 1.68
C ARG A 31 -13.06 -12.22 2.94
N ARG A 32 -12.46 -12.40 4.11
CA ARG A 32 -13.16 -12.64 5.37
C ARG A 32 -13.02 -11.51 6.40
N GLY A 33 -12.20 -10.53 6.12
CA GLY A 33 -11.79 -9.53 7.10
C GLY A 33 -10.92 -10.12 8.21
N PHE A 34 -10.52 -9.29 9.17
CA PHE A 34 -9.65 -9.74 10.26
C PHE A 34 -10.34 -10.77 11.16
N HIS A 35 -11.55 -10.50 11.64
CA HIS A 35 -12.23 -11.38 12.61
C HIS A 35 -12.64 -12.71 11.99
N GLY A 36 -13.14 -12.72 10.75
CA GLY A 36 -13.57 -13.91 10.04
C GLY A 36 -12.44 -14.78 9.48
N GLY A 37 -11.25 -14.19 9.27
CA GLY A 37 -10.09 -14.95 8.77
C GLY A 37 -9.47 -15.81 9.86
N LEU A 38 -9.74 -17.11 9.83
CA LEU A 38 -9.22 -18.06 10.82
C LEU A 38 -7.76 -18.43 10.52
N THR A 39 -6.92 -18.52 11.53
CA THR A 39 -5.51 -18.95 11.38
C THR A 39 -5.37 -20.39 10.90
N SER A 40 -6.33 -21.25 11.23
CA SER A 40 -6.42 -22.60 10.69
C SER A 40 -6.70 -22.62 9.18
N GLU A 41 -7.57 -21.72 8.65
CA GLU A 41 -7.82 -21.56 7.22
C GLU A 41 -6.56 -21.04 6.51
N ILE A 42 -5.90 -20.02 7.08
CA ILE A 42 -4.64 -19.48 6.55
C ILE A 42 -3.57 -20.56 6.47
N ALA A 43 -3.39 -21.35 7.54
CA ALA A 43 -2.42 -22.43 7.56
C ALA A 43 -2.72 -23.49 6.50
N SER A 44 -3.98 -23.85 6.31
CA SER A 44 -4.43 -24.78 5.27
C SER A 44 -4.10 -24.26 3.87
N VAL A 45 -4.41 -22.99 3.57
CA VAL A 45 -4.11 -22.36 2.27
C VAL A 45 -2.60 -22.28 2.05
N ALA A 46 -1.82 -21.95 3.09
CA ALA A 46 -0.34 -21.91 3.03
C ALA A 46 0.31 -23.30 2.94
N GLY A 47 -0.46 -24.38 3.01
CA GLY A 47 0.08 -25.77 3.00
C GLY A 47 0.94 -26.07 4.22
N CYS A 48 0.61 -25.54 5.41
CA CYS A 48 1.30 -25.82 6.66
C CYS A 48 0.33 -26.09 7.82
N SER A 49 0.86 -26.51 8.96
CA SER A 49 0.06 -26.66 10.18
C SER A 49 -0.06 -25.32 10.91
N GLU A 50 -1.14 -25.13 11.66
CA GLU A 50 -1.34 -23.92 12.47
C GLU A 50 -0.21 -23.69 13.51
N PRO A 51 0.33 -24.72 14.18
CA PRO A 51 1.54 -24.56 15.01
C PRO A 51 2.77 -24.06 14.22
N MET A 52 2.90 -24.43 12.94
CA MET A 52 3.96 -23.92 12.08
C MET A 52 3.75 -22.44 11.75
N LEU A 53 2.51 -22.02 11.49
CA LEU A 53 2.16 -20.61 11.31
C LEU A 53 2.58 -19.78 12.53
N TYR A 54 2.25 -20.26 13.75
CA TYR A 54 2.59 -19.56 15.00
C TYR A 54 4.10 -19.53 15.31
N LYS A 55 4.91 -20.39 14.73
CA LYS A 55 6.38 -20.28 14.78
C LYS A 55 6.89 -19.06 14.01
N HIS A 56 6.22 -18.68 12.92
CA HIS A 56 6.60 -17.52 12.10
C HIS A 56 5.95 -16.22 12.58
N PHE A 57 4.72 -16.31 13.09
CA PHE A 57 3.92 -15.15 13.51
C PHE A 57 3.27 -15.45 14.86
N PRO A 58 3.73 -14.83 15.96
CA PRO A 58 3.35 -15.21 17.33
C PRO A 58 1.88 -14.96 17.67
N SER A 59 1.15 -14.20 16.82
CA SER A 59 -0.27 -13.94 16.97
C SER A 59 -0.91 -13.62 15.62
N LYS A 60 -2.24 -13.67 15.55
CA LYS A 60 -3.01 -13.25 14.39
C LYS A 60 -2.81 -11.75 14.08
N GLN A 61 -2.67 -10.93 15.12
CA GLN A 61 -2.35 -9.51 15.01
C GLN A 61 -0.97 -9.29 14.41
N ALA A 62 0.04 -10.06 14.86
CA ALA A 62 1.39 -10.00 14.29
C ALA A 62 1.41 -10.44 12.82
N LEU A 63 0.62 -11.46 12.46
CA LEU A 63 0.44 -11.88 11.07
C LEU A 63 -0.21 -10.79 10.23
N PHE A 64 -1.30 -10.20 10.69
CA PHE A 64 -2.00 -9.12 9.98
C PHE A 64 -1.10 -7.89 9.79
N ALA A 65 -0.38 -7.48 10.84
CA ALA A 65 0.59 -6.39 10.77
C ALA A 65 1.69 -6.67 9.74
N ALA A 66 2.19 -7.92 9.69
CA ALA A 66 3.18 -8.32 8.70
C ALA A 66 2.63 -8.30 7.26
N VAL A 67 1.37 -8.70 7.06
CA VAL A 67 0.66 -8.58 5.77
C VAL A 67 0.57 -7.12 5.32
N LEU A 68 0.21 -6.21 6.23
CA LEU A 68 0.12 -4.78 5.92
C LEU A 68 1.49 -4.19 5.53
N VAL A 69 2.55 -4.57 6.26
CA VAL A 69 3.93 -4.11 5.97
C VAL A 69 4.41 -4.66 4.63
N ASP A 70 4.17 -5.95 4.37
CA ASP A 70 4.57 -6.61 3.12
C ASP A 70 3.86 -5.99 1.90
N ALA A 71 2.54 -5.82 1.96
CA ALA A 71 1.76 -5.19 0.90
C ALA A 71 2.21 -3.73 0.65
N THR A 72 2.50 -2.98 1.72
CA THR A 72 3.05 -1.62 1.61
C THR A 72 4.42 -1.62 0.93
N THR A 73 5.26 -2.62 1.22
CA THR A 73 6.59 -2.76 0.60
C THR A 73 6.48 -3.09 -0.88
N GLN A 74 5.57 -3.97 -1.26
CA GLN A 74 5.31 -4.29 -2.67
C GLN A 74 4.80 -3.07 -3.44
N LEU A 75 3.86 -2.32 -2.86
CA LEU A 75 3.39 -1.07 -3.45
C LEU A 75 4.54 -0.07 -3.64
N LYS A 76 5.43 0.05 -2.66
CA LYS A 76 6.63 0.88 -2.74
C LYS A 76 7.52 0.49 -3.92
N GLN A 77 7.75 -0.78 -4.13
CA GLN A 77 8.57 -1.28 -5.24
C GLN A 77 7.91 -0.99 -6.60
N ARG A 78 6.59 -1.21 -6.71
CA ARG A 78 5.84 -0.89 -7.93
C ARG A 78 5.91 0.60 -8.26
N ILE A 79 5.67 1.46 -7.29
CA ILE A 79 5.79 2.92 -7.47
C ILE A 79 7.20 3.28 -7.94
N HIS A 80 8.23 2.71 -7.33
CA HIS A 80 9.62 2.96 -7.74
C HIS A 80 9.87 2.55 -9.19
N THR A 81 9.41 1.36 -9.59
CA THR A 81 9.56 0.89 -10.98
C THR A 81 8.77 1.75 -11.98
N MET A 82 7.60 2.23 -11.61
CA MET A 82 6.79 3.11 -12.47
C MET A 82 7.42 4.49 -12.65
N LEU A 83 8.12 4.99 -11.62
CA LEU A 83 8.73 6.31 -11.62
C LEU A 83 10.19 6.30 -12.13
N ASP A 84 10.73 5.13 -12.42
CA ASP A 84 12.10 5.00 -12.93
C ASP A 84 12.19 5.60 -14.33
N GLY A 85 13.02 6.66 -14.48
CA GLY A 85 13.19 7.39 -15.74
C GLY A 85 12.24 8.57 -15.98
N CYS A 86 11.40 8.94 -15.00
CA CYS A 86 10.58 10.14 -15.09
C CYS A 86 11.26 11.32 -14.35
N ASP A 87 11.55 12.40 -15.05
CA ASP A 87 12.28 13.58 -14.50
C ASP A 87 11.37 14.64 -13.84
N ASN A 88 10.06 14.57 -14.05
CA ASN A 88 9.10 15.57 -13.53
C ASN A 88 8.27 15.01 -12.36
N GLY A 89 8.65 15.37 -11.13
CA GLY A 89 8.04 14.87 -9.90
C GLY A 89 6.53 15.14 -9.77
N LEU A 90 6.03 16.20 -10.40
CA LEU A 90 4.62 16.60 -10.34
C LEU A 90 3.75 15.74 -11.28
N GLU A 91 4.18 15.56 -12.53
CA GLU A 91 3.51 14.67 -13.49
C GLU A 91 3.54 13.22 -13.02
N GLN A 92 4.66 12.82 -12.37
CA GLN A 92 4.78 11.52 -11.73
C GLN A 92 3.68 11.28 -10.69
N MET A 93 3.39 12.27 -9.84
CA MET A 93 2.34 12.13 -8.82
C MET A 93 0.95 11.99 -9.43
N VAL A 94 0.66 12.66 -10.55
CA VAL A 94 -0.63 12.55 -11.26
C VAL A 94 -0.78 11.23 -11.98
N MET A 95 0.22 10.85 -12.76
CA MET A 95 0.24 9.56 -13.46
C MET A 95 0.14 8.41 -12.47
N MET A 96 0.88 8.50 -11.36
CA MET A 96 0.85 7.51 -10.29
C MET A 96 -0.57 7.28 -9.74
N VAL A 97 -1.39 8.32 -9.57
CA VAL A 97 -2.76 8.13 -9.09
C VAL A 97 -3.65 7.51 -10.16
N GLY A 98 -3.52 7.91 -11.43
CA GLY A 98 -4.27 7.32 -12.54
C GLY A 98 -3.99 5.84 -12.68
N ASP A 99 -2.72 5.49 -12.83
CA ASP A 99 -2.30 4.11 -13.05
C ASP A 99 -2.48 3.23 -11.82
N LEU A 100 -2.19 3.76 -10.62
CA LEU A 100 -2.35 3.01 -9.37
C LEU A 100 -3.80 2.83 -8.94
N SER A 101 -4.73 3.66 -9.41
CA SER A 101 -6.16 3.51 -9.08
C SER A 101 -6.72 2.17 -9.58
N HIS A 102 -6.14 1.61 -10.64
CA HIS A 102 -6.49 0.29 -11.19
C HIS A 102 -5.53 -0.81 -10.74
N ASP A 103 -4.45 -0.46 -10.02
CA ASP A 103 -3.46 -1.44 -9.58
C ASP A 103 -4.01 -2.31 -8.44
N PRO A 104 -4.04 -3.65 -8.60
CA PRO A 104 -4.56 -4.56 -7.57
C PRO A 104 -3.86 -4.41 -6.22
N VAL A 105 -2.54 -4.11 -6.21
CA VAL A 105 -1.76 -3.93 -4.98
C VAL A 105 -2.17 -2.65 -4.26
N MET A 106 -2.43 -1.55 -4.99
CA MET A 106 -2.93 -0.31 -4.39
C MET A 106 -4.30 -0.51 -3.75
N ILE A 107 -5.22 -1.18 -4.46
CA ILE A 107 -6.57 -1.49 -3.96
C ILE A 107 -6.46 -2.33 -2.69
N GLU A 108 -5.61 -3.34 -2.69
CA GLU A 108 -5.37 -4.21 -1.55
C GLU A 108 -4.80 -3.44 -0.35
N VAL A 109 -3.74 -2.65 -0.56
CA VAL A 109 -3.13 -1.84 0.51
C VAL A 109 -4.14 -0.87 1.11
N SER A 110 -4.98 -0.25 0.28
CA SER A 110 -6.04 0.64 0.74
C SER A 110 -7.04 -0.10 1.63
N ARG A 111 -7.50 -1.27 1.23
CA ARG A 111 -8.40 -2.13 2.03
C ARG A 111 -7.76 -2.57 3.35
N LEU A 112 -6.49 -2.98 3.31
CA LEU A 112 -5.75 -3.39 4.52
C LEU A 112 -5.58 -2.22 5.50
N ARG A 113 -5.31 -1.00 5.01
CA ARG A 113 -5.23 0.19 5.86
C ARG A 113 -6.57 0.54 6.49
N MET A 114 -7.67 0.50 5.74
CA MET A 114 -9.02 0.73 6.27
C MET A 114 -9.36 -0.29 7.37
N LEU A 115 -9.04 -1.55 7.14
CA LEU A 115 -9.23 -2.60 8.15
C LEU A 115 -8.33 -2.36 9.37
N ALA A 116 -7.06 -1.96 9.17
CA ALA A 116 -6.13 -1.66 10.26
C ALA A 116 -6.60 -0.50 11.14
N ILE A 117 -7.29 0.50 10.59
CA ILE A 117 -7.86 1.61 11.37
C ILE A 117 -8.86 1.09 12.41
N THR A 118 -9.71 0.14 12.06
CA THR A 118 -10.70 -0.46 12.97
C THR A 118 -10.08 -1.36 14.06
N LEU A 119 -8.80 -1.70 13.89
CA LEU A 119 -8.03 -2.58 14.78
C LEU A 119 -6.91 -1.82 15.51
N ALA A 120 -6.89 -0.49 15.42
CA ALA A 120 -5.80 0.34 15.93
C ALA A 120 -5.70 0.41 17.47
N ASP A 121 -6.63 -0.22 18.20
CA ASP A 121 -6.51 -0.46 19.65
C ASP A 121 -5.39 -1.50 19.96
N ASP A 122 -5.10 -2.41 19.01
CA ASP A 122 -3.98 -3.33 19.16
C ASP A 122 -2.66 -2.59 18.85
N PRO A 123 -1.67 -2.60 19.77
CA PRO A 123 -0.44 -1.82 19.62
C PRO A 123 0.46 -2.33 18.46
N VAL A 124 0.37 -3.61 18.09
CA VAL A 124 1.16 -4.18 16.99
C VAL A 124 0.60 -3.70 15.65
N ILE A 125 -0.72 -3.76 15.48
CA ILE A 125 -1.41 -3.28 14.27
C ILE A 125 -1.27 -1.76 14.14
N LYS A 126 -1.48 -1.01 15.23
CA LYS A 126 -1.32 0.45 15.27
C LYS A 126 0.07 0.87 14.79
N ARG A 127 1.11 0.18 15.24
CA ARG A 127 2.51 0.47 14.83
C ARG A 127 2.71 0.23 13.34
N ALA A 128 2.23 -0.90 12.81
CA ALA A 128 2.33 -1.22 11.39
C ALA A 128 1.57 -0.21 10.51
N LEU A 129 0.37 0.20 10.94
CA LEU A 129 -0.42 1.23 10.27
C LEU A 129 0.31 2.57 10.28
N ALA A 130 0.80 3.02 11.42
CA ALA A 130 1.55 4.27 11.56
C ALA A 130 2.82 4.28 10.67
N GLN A 131 3.54 3.17 10.62
CA GLN A 131 4.70 3.02 9.74
C GLN A 131 4.30 3.14 8.26
N SER A 132 3.24 2.47 7.83
CA SER A 132 2.73 2.51 6.45
C SER A 132 2.32 3.95 6.04
N VAL A 133 1.63 4.66 6.94
CA VAL A 133 1.19 6.06 6.73
C VAL A 133 2.39 7.01 6.67
N THR A 134 3.32 6.89 7.61
CA THR A 134 4.52 7.73 7.69
C THR A 134 5.40 7.56 6.45
N GLU A 135 5.58 6.36 5.98
CA GLU A 135 6.40 6.06 4.80
C GLU A 135 5.79 6.71 3.54
N MET A 136 4.46 6.61 3.35
CA MET A 136 3.78 7.24 2.23
C MET A 136 3.89 8.77 2.28
N ARG A 137 3.59 9.38 3.44
CA ARG A 137 3.69 10.84 3.63
C ARG A 137 5.09 11.36 3.35
N ARG A 138 6.12 10.69 3.91
CA ARG A 138 7.52 11.08 3.73
C ARG A 138 7.92 11.18 2.25
N ARG A 139 7.43 10.27 1.41
CA ARG A 139 7.70 10.31 -0.03
C ARG A 139 7.12 11.54 -0.69
N VAL A 140 5.84 11.82 -0.40
CA VAL A 140 5.17 13.01 -0.94
C VAL A 140 5.91 14.26 -0.50
N VAL A 141 6.24 14.38 0.78
CA VAL A 141 7.00 15.51 1.31
C VAL A 141 8.34 15.66 0.59
N SER A 142 9.10 14.57 0.44
CA SER A 142 10.40 14.60 -0.27
C SER A 142 10.25 15.06 -1.73
N SER A 143 9.22 14.60 -2.44
CA SER A 143 8.95 15.00 -3.82
C SER A 143 8.58 16.49 -3.91
N VAL A 144 7.71 16.98 -3.02
CA VAL A 144 7.30 18.39 -2.99
C VAL A 144 8.48 19.29 -2.65
N THR A 145 9.29 18.95 -1.63
CA THR A 145 10.48 19.70 -1.25
C THR A 145 11.46 19.82 -2.43
N HIS A 146 11.71 18.70 -3.13
CA HIS A 146 12.59 18.71 -4.31
C HIS A 146 12.05 19.64 -5.41
N MET A 147 10.74 19.63 -5.68
CA MET A 147 10.13 20.53 -6.66
C MET A 147 10.23 22.00 -6.25
N GLN A 148 10.11 22.30 -4.95
CA GLN A 148 10.31 23.64 -4.40
C GLN A 148 11.76 24.13 -4.58
N GLU A 149 12.74 23.25 -4.32
CA GLU A 149 14.16 23.52 -4.56
C GLU A 149 14.48 23.78 -6.04
N MET A 150 13.79 23.10 -6.95
CA MET A 150 13.90 23.28 -8.40
C MET A 150 13.10 24.47 -8.94
N GLY A 151 12.33 25.17 -8.09
CA GLY A 151 11.46 26.29 -8.49
C GLY A 151 10.23 25.88 -9.33
N THR A 152 9.92 24.60 -9.41
CA THR A 152 8.75 24.07 -10.16
C THR A 152 7.48 23.97 -9.34
N ALA A 153 7.57 24.12 -8.02
CA ALA A 153 6.45 24.21 -7.10
C ALA A 153 6.57 25.46 -6.20
N ARG A 154 5.43 25.97 -5.74
CA ARG A 154 5.35 27.11 -4.81
C ARG A 154 6.07 26.79 -3.51
N SER A 155 6.98 27.69 -3.10
CA SER A 155 7.75 27.59 -1.87
C SER A 155 7.01 28.12 -0.64
N ASP A 156 5.91 28.86 -0.83
CA ASP A 156 5.08 29.42 0.25
C ASP A 156 4.11 28.39 0.86
N ILE A 157 4.04 27.19 0.31
CA ILE A 157 3.20 26.09 0.81
C ILE A 157 4.09 25.09 1.55
N ASP A 158 3.70 24.74 2.77
CA ASP A 158 4.40 23.75 3.57
C ASP A 158 4.26 22.34 2.95
N ALA A 159 5.39 21.74 2.56
CA ALA A 159 5.46 20.40 1.98
C ALA A 159 4.83 19.32 2.89
N ASP A 160 4.90 19.49 4.21
CA ASP A 160 4.29 18.57 5.16
C ASP A 160 2.76 18.63 5.12
N GLN A 161 2.17 19.80 4.96
CA GLN A 161 0.73 19.97 4.77
C GLN A 161 0.27 19.31 3.47
N ILE A 162 1.04 19.43 2.37
CA ILE A 162 0.77 18.73 1.12
C ILE A 162 0.82 17.21 1.32
N GLY A 163 1.78 16.72 2.08
CA GLY A 163 1.86 15.30 2.44
C GLY A 163 0.59 14.78 3.13
N TRP A 164 0.00 15.57 4.02
CA TRP A 164 -1.26 15.22 4.69
C TRP A 164 -2.48 15.32 3.77
N LEU A 165 -2.55 16.34 2.91
CA LEU A 165 -3.62 16.47 1.91
C LEU A 165 -3.61 15.30 0.93
N TRP A 166 -2.43 14.91 0.46
CA TRP A 166 -2.27 13.76 -0.41
C TRP A 166 -2.69 12.45 0.26
N LEU A 167 -2.28 12.25 1.50
CA LEU A 167 -2.71 11.09 2.29
C LEU A 167 -4.23 11.04 2.43
N GLY A 168 -4.85 12.18 2.76
CA GLY A 168 -6.31 12.30 2.84
C GLY A 168 -6.99 11.95 1.52
N PHE A 169 -6.44 12.41 0.39
CA PHE A 169 -6.92 12.04 -0.93
C PHE A 169 -6.83 10.53 -1.19
N VAL A 170 -5.69 9.89 -0.91
CA VAL A 170 -5.51 8.45 -1.13
C VAL A 170 -6.47 7.63 -0.28
N LEU A 171 -6.71 8.03 0.97
CA LEU A 171 -7.68 7.38 1.84
C LEU A 171 -9.12 7.56 1.33
N ALA A 172 -9.48 8.77 0.88
CA ALA A 172 -10.78 9.07 0.30
C ALA A 172 -11.01 8.31 -1.02
N ALA A 173 -9.98 8.19 -1.86
CA ALA A 173 -10.01 7.40 -3.08
C ALA A 173 -10.28 5.91 -2.78
N GLY A 174 -9.57 5.34 -1.82
CA GLY A 174 -9.80 3.96 -1.36
C GLY A 174 -11.22 3.75 -0.81
N PHE A 175 -11.76 4.71 -0.07
CA PHE A 175 -13.12 4.70 0.44
C PHE A 175 -14.15 4.75 -0.71
N ARG A 176 -13.98 5.64 -1.69
CA ARG A 176 -14.85 5.72 -2.87
C ARG A 176 -14.85 4.42 -3.66
N MET A 177 -13.68 3.84 -3.91
CA MET A 177 -13.56 2.56 -4.60
C MET A 177 -14.28 1.42 -3.86
N ALA A 178 -14.29 1.45 -2.53
CA ALA A 178 -15.00 0.45 -1.73
C ALA A 178 -16.53 0.63 -1.78
N LEU A 179 -17.03 1.87 -1.92
CA LEU A 179 -18.47 2.17 -1.98
C LEU A 179 -19.06 2.08 -3.38
N GLU A 180 -18.36 2.66 -4.36
CA GLU A 180 -18.89 2.91 -5.71
C GLU A 180 -18.40 1.86 -6.72
N GLY A 181 -17.41 1.03 -6.34
CA GLY A 181 -16.82 0.04 -7.22
C GLY A 181 -15.62 0.56 -8.03
N PRO A 182 -15.02 -0.31 -8.86
CA PRO A 182 -13.81 0.02 -9.62
C PRO A 182 -14.02 1.10 -10.70
N GLU A 183 -15.26 1.33 -11.14
CA GLU A 183 -15.56 2.33 -12.19
C GLU A 183 -15.22 3.76 -11.76
N VAL A 184 -15.14 4.01 -10.45
CA VAL A 184 -14.74 5.32 -9.92
C VAL A 184 -13.27 5.63 -10.17
N ALA A 185 -12.45 4.62 -10.44
CA ALA A 185 -11.02 4.78 -10.68
C ALA A 185 -10.70 5.79 -11.80
N ASP A 186 -11.51 5.83 -12.87
CA ASP A 186 -11.36 6.76 -13.99
C ASP A 186 -11.57 8.24 -13.60
N GLN A 187 -12.25 8.48 -12.48
CA GLN A 187 -12.54 9.83 -11.97
C GLN A 187 -11.50 10.32 -10.96
N LEU A 188 -10.74 9.40 -10.35
CA LEU A 188 -9.78 9.73 -9.29
C LEU A 188 -8.64 10.66 -9.76
N PRO A 189 -8.09 10.53 -10.99
CA PRO A 189 -7.00 11.39 -11.45
C PRO A 189 -7.32 12.89 -11.49
N LYS A 190 -8.60 13.28 -11.57
CA LYS A 190 -9.01 14.68 -11.62
C LYS A 190 -8.70 15.46 -10.34
N ILE A 191 -8.74 14.81 -9.17
CA ILE A 191 -8.48 15.46 -7.89
C ILE A 191 -6.98 15.79 -7.72
N PRO A 192 -6.03 14.86 -7.96
CA PRO A 192 -4.61 15.19 -8.00
C PRO A 192 -4.25 16.27 -8.99
N GLN A 193 -4.84 16.27 -10.20
CA GLN A 193 -4.63 17.32 -11.18
C GLN A 193 -5.02 18.70 -10.62
N THR A 194 -6.13 18.80 -9.88
CA THR A 194 -6.52 20.04 -9.21
C THR A 194 -5.51 20.43 -8.12
N LEU A 195 -5.07 19.48 -7.29
CA LEU A 195 -4.02 19.75 -6.28
C LEU A 195 -2.72 20.21 -6.91
N LEU A 196 -2.34 19.63 -8.05
CA LEU A 196 -1.15 20.03 -8.79
C LEU A 196 -1.25 21.44 -9.36
N ALA A 197 -2.39 21.79 -9.93
CA ALA A 197 -2.63 23.17 -10.42
C ALA A 197 -2.50 24.19 -9.29
N LEU A 198 -2.86 23.83 -8.06
CA LEU A 198 -2.68 24.69 -6.88
C LEU A 198 -1.22 24.77 -6.39
N LEU A 199 -0.40 23.77 -6.71
CA LEU A 199 1.02 23.72 -6.32
C LEU A 199 1.96 24.36 -7.34
N GLN A 200 1.52 24.50 -8.59
CA GLN A 200 2.32 25.13 -9.64
C GLN A 200 2.56 26.61 -9.34
N THR A 201 3.75 27.09 -9.60
CA THR A 201 4.06 28.52 -9.58
C THR A 201 3.25 29.22 -10.65
N ASN A 202 2.58 30.32 -10.29
CA ASN A 202 1.85 31.11 -11.25
C ASN A 202 2.89 31.81 -12.16
N PRO A 203 2.90 31.59 -13.48
CA PRO A 203 3.90 32.20 -14.37
C PRO A 203 3.91 33.73 -14.33
N GLN A 204 2.88 34.37 -13.76
CA GLN A 204 2.77 35.83 -13.68
C GLN A 204 3.44 36.43 -12.42
N GLU A 205 3.92 35.62 -11.46
CA GLU A 205 4.57 36.14 -10.24
C GLU A 205 6.12 36.09 -10.31
N VAL A 206 6.68 35.58 -11.40
CA VAL A 206 8.15 35.43 -11.55
C VAL A 206 8.81 36.68 -12.20
N ASP A 207 8.03 37.62 -12.76
CA ASP A 207 8.51 38.84 -13.44
C ASP A 207 8.22 40.15 -12.65
N GLY A 208 8.17 40.07 -11.32
CA GLY A 208 7.98 41.23 -10.46
C GLY A 208 9.19 41.59 -9.60
#